data_1bd89fb2b0eb416224f27624f36a75d4
#
_entry.id   1bd89fb2b0eb416224f27624f36a75d4
#
_cell.length_a   1.000
_cell.length_b   1.000
_cell.length_c   1.000
_cell.angle_alpha   90.00
_cell.angle_beta   90.00
_cell.angle_gamma   90.00
#
_symmetry.space_group_name_H-M   'P 1'
#
loop_
_entity.id
_entity.type
_entity.pdbx_description
1 polymer ?
#
loop_
_entity_poly.entity_id
_entity_poly.type
_entity_poly.pdbx_seq_one_letter_code
_entity_poly.pdbx_strand_id
1 'polypeptide(L)'
;MKTALFIGGTGTISAAITRKVAASPEWKLYLMNRGNRRDAVPEGVTVIQADINDEADVATKIAGMHFDCVCDFIGFVPAHAERDWRLFKGKTEQYIFISSASAYMKPCRTPFITEDVPLENPFWEYSRGKQACEEFLFGKWRDEGFPVTVIRPSHTYDERKVPIGIHGNKGNWSVIRRILDGKPVLIQGDGTSLWTMTHNSDFAKGFFGLMGNPKAIGEAFHITSDESLTWNQIYDCIGKALGRECRRYYVPSDFLGAVGAKFDLDGALLGDKSNTVIFDNSKVKALVPEFVCTVPYEEGVKKTIDYVLAHPELQVEDPEFDQWCDRVIDAMERCKASLSE
;
A
#
# COMPACT_ATOMS: atom_id res chain seq x y z
N MET A 1 5.57 28.86 -9.47
CA MET A 1 5.88 27.41 -9.39
C MET A 1 5.66 26.99 -7.94
N LYS A 2 4.74 26.05 -7.71
CA LYS A 2 4.45 25.52 -6.37
C LYS A 2 5.61 24.64 -5.88
N THR A 3 5.75 24.50 -4.58
CA THR A 3 6.79 23.70 -3.94
C THR A 3 6.18 22.51 -3.21
N ALA A 4 6.75 21.32 -3.41
CA ALA A 4 6.36 20.12 -2.69
C ALA A 4 7.54 19.49 -1.96
N LEU A 5 7.29 18.95 -0.77
CA LEU A 5 8.24 18.13 -0.03
C LEU A 5 7.68 16.73 0.15
N PHE A 6 8.39 15.70 -0.33
CA PHE A 6 8.03 14.31 -0.10
C PHE A 6 9.01 13.65 0.86
N ILE A 7 8.49 13.08 1.93
CA ILE A 7 9.21 12.28 2.90
C ILE A 7 9.07 10.82 2.50
N GLY A 8 10.17 10.18 2.06
CA GLY A 8 10.15 8.79 1.59
C GLY A 8 9.70 8.59 0.13
N GLY A 9 9.95 9.53 -0.78
CA GLY A 9 9.48 9.57 -2.17
C GLY A 9 9.97 8.50 -3.16
N THR A 10 10.63 7.41 -2.72
CA THR A 10 11.20 6.36 -3.60
C THR A 10 10.60 4.95 -3.36
N GLY A 11 9.50 4.86 -2.60
CA GLY A 11 8.79 3.61 -2.31
C GLY A 11 7.84 3.17 -3.42
N THR A 12 7.16 2.04 -3.21
CA THR A 12 6.18 1.48 -4.16
C THR A 12 5.08 2.47 -4.53
N ILE A 13 4.45 3.11 -3.55
CA ILE A 13 3.40 4.10 -3.77
C ILE A 13 3.99 5.40 -4.34
N SER A 14 5.07 5.89 -3.71
CA SER A 14 5.58 7.23 -3.95
C SER A 14 6.38 7.38 -5.25
N ALA A 15 7.03 6.33 -5.76
CA ALA A 15 7.94 6.46 -6.90
C ALA A 15 7.25 6.98 -8.19
N ALA A 16 6.04 6.50 -8.48
CA ALA A 16 5.28 6.98 -9.65
C ALA A 16 4.79 8.43 -9.45
N ILE A 17 4.37 8.78 -8.22
CA ILE A 17 3.99 10.15 -7.86
C ILE A 17 5.19 11.08 -8.01
N THR A 18 6.35 10.69 -7.47
CA THR A 18 7.60 11.45 -7.56
C THR A 18 7.98 11.74 -9.03
N ARG A 19 7.94 10.72 -9.90
CA ARG A 19 8.19 10.91 -11.34
C ARG A 19 7.18 11.87 -11.97
N LYS A 20 5.89 11.73 -11.63
CA LYS A 20 4.83 12.57 -12.19
C LYS A 20 4.98 14.04 -11.75
N VAL A 21 5.29 14.28 -10.49
CA VAL A 21 5.50 15.63 -9.94
C VAL A 21 6.78 16.27 -10.51
N ALA A 22 7.87 15.49 -10.59
CA ALA A 22 9.15 15.95 -11.16
C ALA A 22 9.03 16.35 -12.64
N ALA A 23 8.16 15.68 -13.41
CA ALA A 23 7.91 15.99 -14.80
C ALA A 23 6.94 17.19 -15.01
N SER A 24 6.30 17.69 -13.93
CA SER A 24 5.35 18.78 -14.01
C SER A 24 6.04 20.16 -13.95
N PRO A 25 5.80 21.08 -14.90
CA PRO A 25 6.36 22.43 -14.83
C PRO A 25 5.74 23.28 -13.71
N GLU A 26 4.64 22.83 -13.10
CA GLU A 26 3.94 23.55 -12.04
C GLU A 26 4.61 23.38 -10.68
N TRP A 27 5.37 22.29 -10.47
CA TRP A 27 5.91 21.90 -9.18
C TRP A 27 7.44 21.89 -9.16
N LYS A 28 8.01 22.41 -8.08
CA LYS A 28 9.39 22.16 -7.67
C LYS A 28 9.36 21.13 -6.55
N LEU A 29 9.94 19.97 -6.80
CA LEU A 29 9.92 18.86 -5.85
C LEU A 29 11.20 18.78 -5.02
N TYR A 30 11.02 18.67 -3.71
CA TYR A 30 12.05 18.29 -2.75
C TYR A 30 11.77 16.87 -2.25
N LEU A 31 12.80 16.03 -2.17
CA LEU A 31 12.72 14.71 -1.52
C LEU A 31 13.54 14.72 -0.23
N MET A 32 12.92 14.38 0.88
CA MET A 32 13.63 14.11 2.12
C MET A 32 13.81 12.61 2.29
N ASN A 33 15.08 12.17 2.32
CA ASN A 33 15.46 10.78 2.52
C ASN A 33 16.88 10.65 3.09
N ARG A 34 17.24 9.43 3.53
CA ARG A 34 18.55 9.14 4.10
C ARG A 34 19.67 8.98 3.06
N GLY A 35 19.37 9.11 1.77
CA GLY A 35 20.36 9.02 0.68
C GLY A 35 20.69 7.61 0.19
N ASN A 36 19.99 6.56 0.66
CA ASN A 36 20.29 5.16 0.33
C ASN A 36 19.88 4.73 -1.09
N ARG A 37 19.01 5.49 -1.76
CA ARG A 37 18.43 5.18 -3.09
C ARG A 37 18.51 6.39 -4.01
N ARG A 38 19.72 6.90 -4.24
CA ARG A 38 19.96 8.07 -5.09
C ARG A 38 19.63 7.82 -6.55
N ASP A 39 19.82 6.61 -7.01
CA ASP A 39 19.49 6.11 -8.35
C ASP A 39 17.98 6.17 -8.67
N ALA A 40 17.14 6.15 -7.66
CA ALA A 40 15.68 6.24 -7.80
C ALA A 40 15.14 7.68 -7.80
N VAL A 41 16.00 8.71 -7.72
CA VAL A 41 15.60 10.12 -7.70
C VAL A 41 15.60 10.66 -9.13
N PRO A 42 14.46 11.19 -9.64
CA PRO A 42 14.42 11.80 -10.98
C PRO A 42 15.31 13.04 -11.09
N GLU A 43 15.75 13.32 -12.31
CA GLU A 43 16.48 14.56 -12.63
C GLU A 43 15.64 15.81 -12.27
N GLY A 44 16.31 16.86 -11.84
CA GLY A 44 15.66 18.13 -11.44
C GLY A 44 15.05 18.15 -10.04
N VAL A 45 15.04 17.01 -9.33
CA VAL A 45 14.54 16.93 -7.95
C VAL A 45 15.65 17.31 -6.96
N THR A 46 15.32 18.19 -6.00
CA THR A 46 16.26 18.58 -4.94
C THR A 46 16.14 17.60 -3.77
N VAL A 47 17.26 16.99 -3.37
CA VAL A 47 17.30 16.07 -2.22
C VAL A 47 17.71 16.82 -0.95
N ILE A 48 16.90 16.72 0.09
CA ILE A 48 17.23 17.08 1.46
C ILE A 48 17.64 15.79 2.17
N GLN A 49 18.93 15.55 2.31
CA GLN A 49 19.40 14.33 2.98
C GLN A 49 19.24 14.47 4.49
N ALA A 50 18.26 13.76 5.07
CA ALA A 50 17.95 13.74 6.49
C ALA A 50 17.28 12.43 6.89
N ASP A 51 17.39 12.06 8.17
CA ASP A 51 16.46 11.12 8.79
C ASP A 51 15.32 11.95 9.40
N ILE A 52 14.09 11.68 8.98
CA ILE A 52 12.91 12.42 9.47
C ILE A 52 12.74 12.27 11.00
N ASN A 53 13.30 11.23 11.61
CA ASN A 53 13.23 11.01 13.05
C ASN A 53 14.23 11.90 13.83
N ASP A 54 15.19 12.53 13.17
CA ASP A 54 16.02 13.57 13.75
C ASP A 54 15.37 14.94 13.55
N GLU A 55 14.38 15.24 14.40
CA GLU A 55 13.59 16.49 14.30
C GLU A 55 14.46 17.75 14.32
N ALA A 56 15.57 17.75 15.06
CA ALA A 56 16.46 18.91 15.18
C ALA A 56 17.23 19.18 13.88
N ASP A 57 17.78 18.12 13.25
CA ASP A 57 18.44 18.19 11.95
C ASP A 57 17.45 18.62 10.86
N VAL A 58 16.26 18.01 10.84
CA VAL A 58 15.20 18.35 9.89
C VAL A 58 14.78 19.81 10.05
N ALA A 59 14.47 20.25 11.26
CA ALA A 59 14.06 21.64 11.53
C ALA A 59 15.10 22.66 11.03
N THR A 60 16.39 22.34 11.20
CA THR A 60 17.49 23.16 10.69
C THR A 60 17.52 23.21 9.17
N LYS A 61 17.37 22.06 8.51
CA LYS A 61 17.45 21.94 7.04
C LYS A 61 16.26 22.57 6.31
N ILE A 62 15.08 22.62 6.95
CA ILE A 62 13.89 23.28 6.40
C ILE A 62 13.66 24.68 7.01
N ALA A 63 14.63 25.24 7.74
CA ALA A 63 14.53 26.59 8.29
C ALA A 63 14.29 27.61 7.17
N GLY A 64 13.27 28.46 7.32
CA GLY A 64 12.90 29.46 6.32
C GLY A 64 12.23 28.91 5.05
N MET A 65 12.03 27.58 4.94
CA MET A 65 11.28 26.99 3.84
C MET A 65 9.77 26.98 4.15
N HIS A 66 8.98 27.15 3.10
CA HIS A 66 7.55 26.99 3.13
C HIS A 66 7.14 26.14 1.91
N PHE A 67 6.19 25.23 2.08
CA PHE A 67 5.77 24.29 1.04
C PHE A 67 4.29 24.45 0.73
N ASP A 68 3.93 24.42 -0.55
CA ASP A 68 2.53 24.34 -0.97
C ASP A 68 1.93 22.96 -0.63
N CYS A 69 2.77 21.93 -0.60
CA CYS A 69 2.35 20.58 -0.22
C CYS A 69 3.50 19.80 0.44
N VAL A 70 3.25 19.22 1.60
CA VAL A 70 4.13 18.21 2.23
C VAL A 70 3.42 16.88 2.23
N CYS A 71 4.11 15.80 1.87
CA CYS A 71 3.56 14.44 1.96
C CYS A 71 4.52 13.50 2.68
N ASP A 72 4.02 12.80 3.72
CA ASP A 72 4.74 11.72 4.37
C ASP A 72 4.24 10.34 3.88
N PHE A 73 5.14 9.59 3.21
CA PHE A 73 4.90 8.22 2.75
C PHE A 73 5.36 7.16 3.75
N ILE A 74 5.96 7.56 4.88
CA ILE A 74 6.57 6.66 5.87
C ILE A 74 6.05 6.85 7.30
N GLY A 75 4.92 7.55 7.46
CA GLY A 75 4.20 7.69 8.72
C GLY A 75 3.33 6.44 9.01
N PHE A 76 3.58 5.72 10.12
CA PHE A 76 2.88 4.46 10.42
C PHE A 76 2.20 4.45 11.80
N VAL A 77 2.65 5.26 12.73
CA VAL A 77 2.18 5.30 14.13
C VAL A 77 1.94 6.74 14.58
N PRO A 78 1.12 6.98 15.61
CA PRO A 78 0.78 8.34 16.07
C PRO A 78 1.99 9.24 16.31
N ALA A 79 3.07 8.71 16.88
CA ALA A 79 4.31 9.47 17.11
C ALA A 79 4.90 10.07 15.81
N HIS A 80 4.71 9.41 14.65
CA HIS A 80 5.14 9.97 13.36
C HIS A 80 4.24 11.13 12.94
N ALA A 81 2.91 11.01 13.11
CA ALA A 81 1.98 12.10 12.82
C ALA A 81 2.19 13.32 13.74
N GLU A 82 2.49 13.09 15.03
CA GLU A 82 2.83 14.13 15.99
C GLU A 82 4.13 14.85 15.62
N ARG A 83 5.17 14.10 15.24
CA ARG A 83 6.45 14.64 14.75
C ARG A 83 6.21 15.55 13.55
N ASP A 84 5.46 15.07 12.56
CA ASP A 84 5.22 15.82 11.33
C ASP A 84 4.39 17.08 11.58
N TRP A 85 3.39 17.00 12.44
CA TRP A 85 2.66 18.20 12.87
C TRP A 85 3.58 19.24 13.49
N ARG A 86 4.49 18.84 14.41
CA ARG A 86 5.46 19.77 15.01
C ARG A 86 6.38 20.43 13.97
N LEU A 87 6.88 19.62 13.02
CA LEU A 87 7.83 20.08 11.98
C LEU A 87 7.18 21.00 10.94
N PHE A 88 5.92 20.71 10.54
CA PHE A 88 5.30 21.37 9.39
C PHE A 88 4.17 22.33 9.73
N LYS A 89 3.77 22.46 11.00
CA LYS A 89 2.80 23.47 11.44
C LYS A 89 3.29 24.88 11.05
N GLY A 90 2.46 25.61 10.27
CA GLY A 90 2.78 26.95 9.76
C GLY A 90 3.85 26.98 8.67
N LYS A 91 4.25 25.82 8.12
CA LYS A 91 5.23 25.70 7.02
C LYS A 91 4.67 25.02 5.77
N THR A 92 3.41 24.67 5.76
CA THR A 92 2.77 24.06 4.57
C THR A 92 1.33 24.52 4.41
N GLU A 93 0.90 24.65 3.14
CA GLU A 93 -0.50 24.94 2.79
C GLU A 93 -1.35 23.66 2.72
N GLN A 94 -0.73 22.48 2.54
CA GLN A 94 -1.37 21.18 2.56
C GLN A 94 -0.38 20.14 3.11
N TYR A 95 -0.83 19.34 4.07
CA TYR A 95 -0.11 18.15 4.54
C TYR A 95 -0.88 16.89 4.12
N ILE A 96 -0.28 16.04 3.30
CA ILE A 96 -0.89 14.79 2.86
C ILE A 96 -0.32 13.64 3.68
N PHE A 97 -1.20 12.94 4.39
CA PHE A 97 -0.87 11.72 5.14
C PHE A 97 -1.29 10.47 4.35
N ILE A 98 -0.37 9.52 4.20
CA ILE A 98 -0.68 8.22 3.60
C ILE A 98 -1.13 7.27 4.71
N SER A 99 -2.44 7.08 4.78
CA SER A 99 -3.09 6.11 5.65
C SER A 99 -3.17 4.72 4.99
N SER A 100 -4.23 3.98 5.22
CA SER A 100 -4.49 2.68 4.60
C SER A 100 -5.99 2.36 4.57
N ALA A 101 -6.45 1.77 3.47
CA ALA A 101 -7.82 1.23 3.38
C ALA A 101 -8.04 0.02 4.32
N SER A 102 -6.98 -0.60 4.84
CA SER A 102 -7.12 -1.63 5.87
C SER A 102 -7.68 -1.09 7.19
N ALA A 103 -7.61 0.23 7.41
CA ALA A 103 -8.18 0.86 8.60
C ALA A 103 -9.72 0.85 8.64
N TYR A 104 -10.40 0.72 7.50
CA TYR A 104 -11.86 0.58 7.49
C TYR A 104 -12.33 -0.60 8.33
N MET A 105 -13.54 -0.45 8.89
CA MET A 105 -14.18 -1.45 9.74
C MET A 105 -14.06 -2.88 9.21
N LYS A 106 -13.67 -3.80 10.09
CA LYS A 106 -13.63 -5.24 9.83
C LYS A 106 -14.34 -6.02 10.98
N PRO A 107 -15.16 -7.04 10.66
CA PRO A 107 -15.59 -7.40 9.30
C PRO A 107 -16.43 -6.28 8.65
N CYS A 108 -16.36 -6.20 7.32
CA CYS A 108 -17.15 -5.21 6.58
C CYS A 108 -18.64 -5.48 6.72
N ARG A 109 -19.45 -4.45 7.03
CA ARG A 109 -20.92 -4.56 7.03
C ARG A 109 -21.50 -4.62 5.63
N THR A 110 -20.79 -4.07 4.67
CA THR A 110 -21.09 -4.09 3.23
C THR A 110 -19.80 -4.26 2.46
N PRO A 111 -19.80 -4.94 1.30
CA PRO A 111 -18.61 -5.02 0.47
C PRO A 111 -18.28 -3.68 -0.21
N PHE A 112 -19.22 -2.77 -0.33
CA PHE A 112 -19.05 -1.45 -0.93
C PHE A 112 -18.48 -0.47 0.09
N ILE A 113 -17.28 0.04 -0.17
CA ILE A 113 -16.52 0.90 0.74
C ILE A 113 -16.51 2.31 0.19
N THR A 114 -17.07 3.24 0.96
CA THR A 114 -16.93 4.69 0.80
C THR A 114 -16.05 5.24 1.92
N GLU A 115 -15.62 6.50 1.82
CA GLU A 115 -14.82 7.14 2.87
C GLU A 115 -15.59 7.35 4.17
N ASP A 116 -16.92 7.25 4.15
CA ASP A 116 -17.80 7.36 5.34
C ASP A 116 -17.86 6.06 6.17
N VAL A 117 -17.33 4.94 5.64
CA VAL A 117 -17.23 3.71 6.44
C VAL A 117 -16.33 3.96 7.64
N PRO A 118 -16.78 3.64 8.87
CA PRO A 118 -15.99 3.85 10.08
C PRO A 118 -14.63 3.16 10.01
N LEU A 119 -13.64 3.74 10.68
CA LEU A 119 -12.35 3.11 10.92
C LEU A 119 -12.43 2.29 12.21
N GLU A 120 -12.53 0.97 12.07
CA GLU A 120 -12.67 0.05 13.19
C GLU A 120 -12.16 -1.35 12.77
N ASN A 121 -10.85 -1.54 12.87
CA ASN A 121 -10.22 -2.82 12.54
C ASN A 121 -9.58 -3.43 13.80
N PRO A 122 -10.26 -4.39 14.47
CA PRO A 122 -9.75 -4.97 15.70
C PRO A 122 -8.63 -6.00 15.47
N PHE A 123 -8.47 -6.51 14.24
CA PHE A 123 -7.59 -7.63 13.95
C PHE A 123 -6.13 -7.23 13.71
N TRP A 124 -5.87 -5.99 13.22
CA TRP A 124 -4.54 -5.60 12.77
C TRP A 124 -4.02 -4.34 13.46
N GLU A 125 -2.89 -4.46 14.16
CA GLU A 125 -2.26 -3.35 14.87
C GLU A 125 -1.84 -2.22 13.90
N TYR A 126 -1.32 -2.59 12.74
CA TYR A 126 -1.01 -1.63 11.67
C TYR A 126 -2.22 -0.75 11.31
N SER A 127 -3.38 -1.34 11.17
CA SER A 127 -4.62 -0.62 10.82
C SER A 127 -5.07 0.31 11.95
N ARG A 128 -4.97 -0.14 13.21
CA ARG A 128 -5.25 0.71 14.39
C ARG A 128 -4.26 1.87 14.50
N GLY A 129 -2.98 1.63 14.19
CA GLY A 129 -1.96 2.68 14.13
C GLY A 129 -2.29 3.75 13.09
N LYS A 130 -2.73 3.34 11.89
CA LYS A 130 -3.16 4.28 10.85
C LYS A 130 -4.41 5.06 11.24
N GLN A 131 -5.42 4.40 11.83
CA GLN A 131 -6.60 5.07 12.38
C GLN A 131 -6.21 6.13 13.42
N ALA A 132 -5.38 5.80 14.38
CA ALA A 132 -4.94 6.73 15.42
C ALA A 132 -4.16 7.94 14.86
N CYS A 133 -3.37 7.74 13.78
CA CYS A 133 -2.75 8.85 13.05
C CYS A 133 -3.79 9.79 12.44
N GLU A 134 -4.82 9.23 11.77
CA GLU A 134 -5.90 10.04 11.18
C GLU A 134 -6.66 10.82 12.25
N GLU A 135 -7.03 10.18 13.36
CA GLU A 135 -7.74 10.82 14.48
C GLU A 135 -6.95 12.00 15.04
N PHE A 136 -5.65 11.82 15.24
CA PHE A 136 -4.75 12.90 15.67
C PHE A 136 -4.69 14.05 14.67
N LEU A 137 -4.44 13.75 13.39
CA LEU A 137 -4.30 14.77 12.35
C LEU A 137 -5.59 15.55 12.08
N PHE A 138 -6.74 14.87 12.04
CA PHE A 138 -8.03 15.53 11.94
C PHE A 138 -8.39 16.34 13.20
N GLY A 139 -7.93 15.91 14.39
CA GLY A 139 -7.97 16.71 15.60
C GLY A 139 -7.22 18.03 15.41
N LYS A 140 -5.97 17.96 14.93
CA LYS A 140 -5.15 19.14 14.66
C LYS A 140 -5.72 20.07 13.58
N TRP A 141 -6.38 19.51 12.58
CA TRP A 141 -7.11 20.32 11.60
C TRP A 141 -8.27 21.08 12.22
N ARG A 142 -9.12 20.42 13.03
CA ARG A 142 -10.27 21.07 13.67
C ARG A 142 -9.87 22.12 14.69
N ASP A 143 -8.87 21.82 15.51
CA ASP A 143 -8.52 22.63 16.68
C ASP A 143 -7.53 23.75 16.35
N GLU A 144 -6.64 23.53 15.36
CA GLU A 144 -5.51 24.42 15.07
C GLU A 144 -5.40 24.81 13.60
N GLY A 145 -6.30 24.31 12.73
CA GLY A 145 -6.28 24.61 11.29
C GLY A 145 -5.12 23.95 10.54
N PHE A 146 -4.52 22.86 11.07
CA PHE A 146 -3.46 22.16 10.36
C PHE A 146 -4.01 21.53 9.07
N PRO A 147 -3.50 21.88 7.88
CA PRO A 147 -4.18 21.67 6.59
C PRO A 147 -4.02 20.21 6.08
N VAL A 148 -4.58 19.24 6.79
CA VAL A 148 -4.43 17.82 6.48
C VAL A 148 -5.34 17.36 5.34
N THR A 149 -4.80 16.50 4.49
CA THR A 149 -5.53 15.62 3.56
C THR A 149 -5.09 14.18 3.85
N VAL A 150 -6.01 13.25 3.96
CA VAL A 150 -5.70 11.85 4.20
C VAL A 150 -5.93 11.03 2.94
N ILE A 151 -4.97 10.19 2.57
CA ILE A 151 -5.11 9.25 1.45
C ILE A 151 -5.07 7.82 2.00
N ARG A 152 -6.07 7.00 1.67
CA ARG A 152 -6.20 5.60 2.07
C ARG A 152 -5.98 4.68 0.85
N PRO A 153 -4.72 4.30 0.53
CA PRO A 153 -4.46 3.32 -0.53
C PRO A 153 -4.95 1.93 -0.10
N SER A 154 -5.44 1.14 -1.07
CA SER A 154 -5.59 -0.30 -0.96
C SER A 154 -4.28 -0.99 -1.38
N HIS A 155 -4.32 -2.16 -2.02
CA HIS A 155 -3.12 -2.86 -2.45
C HIS A 155 -2.50 -2.18 -3.70
N THR A 156 -1.74 -1.13 -3.47
CA THR A 156 -0.96 -0.47 -4.53
C THR A 156 0.33 -1.26 -4.79
N TYR A 157 0.66 -1.50 -6.05
CA TYR A 157 1.83 -2.27 -6.47
C TYR A 157 2.62 -1.56 -7.58
N ASP A 158 3.86 -2.00 -7.76
CA ASP A 158 4.78 -1.53 -8.81
C ASP A 158 5.50 -2.71 -9.47
N GLU A 159 6.46 -2.42 -10.33
CA GLU A 159 7.21 -3.44 -11.07
C GLU A 159 8.11 -4.32 -10.19
N ARG A 160 8.41 -3.92 -8.94
CA ARG A 160 9.44 -4.55 -8.11
C ARG A 160 8.94 -5.69 -7.23
N LYS A 161 7.62 -5.77 -7.00
CA LYS A 161 7.05 -6.76 -6.07
C LYS A 161 5.71 -7.26 -6.58
N VAL A 162 5.64 -8.55 -6.91
CA VAL A 162 4.38 -9.18 -7.34
C VAL A 162 3.37 -9.13 -6.20
N PRO A 163 2.17 -8.53 -6.40
CA PRO A 163 1.16 -8.44 -5.34
C PRO A 163 0.46 -9.79 -5.17
N ILE A 164 0.53 -10.35 -3.95
CA ILE A 164 -0.06 -11.64 -3.57
C ILE A 164 -0.70 -11.56 -2.19
N GLY A 165 -1.57 -12.55 -1.88
CA GLY A 165 -2.31 -12.59 -0.62
C GLY A 165 -1.47 -13.02 0.58
N ILE A 166 -0.77 -14.13 0.45
CA ILE A 166 -0.02 -14.80 1.51
C ILE A 166 1.45 -14.84 1.13
N HIS A 167 2.33 -14.36 2.01
CA HIS A 167 3.77 -14.38 1.79
C HIS A 167 4.55 -14.42 3.10
N GLY A 168 5.83 -14.78 3.02
CA GLY A 168 6.76 -14.78 4.15
C GLY A 168 7.37 -13.39 4.41
N ASN A 169 8.26 -13.34 5.40
CA ASN A 169 8.90 -12.12 5.88
C ASN A 169 9.92 -11.53 4.91
N LYS A 170 10.47 -12.35 3.99
CA LYS A 170 11.45 -11.91 2.99
C LYS A 170 10.82 -11.46 1.68
N GLY A 171 9.49 -11.40 1.60
CA GLY A 171 8.77 -10.92 0.43
C GLY A 171 8.02 -12.03 -0.32
N ASN A 172 7.76 -11.78 -1.61
CA ASN A 172 6.79 -12.56 -2.39
C ASN A 172 7.44 -13.61 -3.29
N TRP A 173 8.78 -13.55 -3.46
CA TRP A 173 9.47 -14.39 -4.43
C TRP A 173 9.27 -15.88 -4.18
N SER A 174 9.31 -16.35 -2.93
CA SER A 174 9.10 -17.78 -2.61
C SER A 174 7.77 -18.32 -3.11
N VAL A 175 6.71 -17.49 -3.17
CA VAL A 175 5.41 -17.90 -3.76
C VAL A 175 5.53 -18.01 -5.27
N ILE A 176 6.17 -17.06 -5.93
CA ILE A 176 6.41 -17.09 -7.38
C ILE A 176 7.28 -18.31 -7.74
N ARG A 177 8.32 -18.58 -6.95
CA ARG A 177 9.17 -19.75 -7.10
C ARG A 177 8.39 -21.05 -6.99
N ARG A 178 7.46 -21.18 -6.02
CA ARG A 178 6.56 -22.34 -5.89
C ARG A 178 5.75 -22.57 -7.16
N ILE A 179 5.20 -21.50 -7.77
CA ILE A 179 4.44 -21.62 -9.02
C ILE A 179 5.35 -22.11 -10.16
N LEU A 180 6.56 -21.53 -10.29
CA LEU A 180 7.54 -21.94 -11.29
C LEU A 180 7.95 -23.42 -11.15
N ASP A 181 8.09 -23.91 -9.93
CA ASP A 181 8.45 -25.29 -9.59
C ASP A 181 7.24 -26.25 -9.63
N GLY A 182 6.02 -25.77 -9.96
CA GLY A 182 4.79 -26.57 -9.98
C GLY A 182 4.30 -27.00 -8.60
N LYS A 183 4.80 -26.39 -7.52
CA LYS A 183 4.32 -26.61 -6.15
C LYS A 183 2.99 -25.88 -5.92
N PRO A 184 2.10 -26.37 -5.05
CA PRO A 184 0.89 -25.65 -4.69
C PRO A 184 1.20 -24.42 -3.86
N VAL A 185 0.39 -23.36 -4.05
CA VAL A 185 0.43 -22.11 -3.26
C VAL A 185 -0.80 -22.03 -2.37
N LEU A 186 -0.61 -21.53 -1.15
CA LEU A 186 -1.71 -21.36 -0.20
C LEU A 186 -2.61 -20.17 -0.62
N ILE A 187 -3.92 -20.41 -0.60
CA ILE A 187 -4.94 -19.40 -0.85
C ILE A 187 -5.84 -19.34 0.39
N GLN A 188 -6.09 -18.13 0.88
CA GLN A 188 -6.99 -17.90 2.01
C GLN A 188 -8.44 -18.16 1.63
N GLY A 189 -9.18 -18.82 2.53
CA GLY A 189 -10.57 -19.20 2.32
C GLY A 189 -10.72 -20.11 1.10
N ASP A 190 -11.68 -19.81 0.23
CA ASP A 190 -11.90 -20.46 -1.07
C ASP A 190 -11.40 -19.64 -2.25
N GLY A 191 -10.70 -18.52 -1.96
CA GLY A 191 -10.18 -17.59 -2.96
C GLY A 191 -11.24 -16.75 -3.69
N THR A 192 -12.48 -16.71 -3.22
CA THR A 192 -13.59 -15.97 -3.88
C THR A 192 -13.80 -14.57 -3.35
N SER A 193 -13.17 -14.18 -2.22
CA SER A 193 -13.26 -12.81 -1.73
C SER A 193 -12.66 -11.84 -2.76
N LEU A 194 -13.36 -10.70 -2.97
CA LEU A 194 -12.95 -9.67 -3.92
C LEU A 194 -11.86 -8.78 -3.33
N TRP A 195 -10.92 -8.43 -4.17
CA TRP A 195 -9.80 -7.59 -3.83
C TRP A 195 -9.50 -6.57 -4.93
N THR A 196 -8.91 -5.43 -4.55
CA THR A 196 -8.59 -4.36 -5.51
C THR A 196 -7.08 -4.15 -5.56
N MET A 197 -6.51 -4.35 -6.75
CA MET A 197 -5.10 -4.12 -7.06
C MET A 197 -4.95 -2.83 -7.85
N THR A 198 -4.18 -1.87 -7.35
CA THR A 198 -4.00 -0.58 -8.01
C THR A 198 -2.55 -0.41 -8.45
N HIS A 199 -2.31 -0.28 -9.75
CA HIS A 199 -0.97 0.03 -10.24
C HIS A 199 -0.55 1.43 -9.79
N ASN A 200 0.70 1.61 -9.35
CA ASN A 200 1.16 2.87 -8.78
C ASN A 200 1.08 4.06 -9.75
N SER A 201 1.19 3.83 -11.06
CA SER A 201 1.01 4.88 -12.06
C SER A 201 -0.41 5.42 -12.13
N ASP A 202 -1.42 4.56 -11.90
CA ASP A 202 -2.82 4.99 -11.82
C ASP A 202 -3.10 5.69 -10.49
N PHE A 203 -2.58 5.14 -9.38
CA PHE A 203 -2.64 5.81 -8.08
C PHE A 203 -2.06 7.24 -8.14
N ALA A 204 -0.94 7.40 -8.85
CA ALA A 204 -0.28 8.71 -9.01
C ALA A 204 -1.15 9.75 -9.73
N LYS A 205 -2.11 9.35 -10.58
CA LYS A 205 -3.02 10.28 -11.26
C LYS A 205 -3.98 10.94 -10.25
N GLY A 206 -4.66 10.12 -9.44
CA GLY A 206 -5.57 10.61 -8.41
C GLY A 206 -4.84 11.42 -7.35
N PHE A 207 -3.69 10.94 -6.87
CA PHE A 207 -2.87 11.65 -5.90
C PHE A 207 -2.43 13.04 -6.40
N PHE A 208 -1.92 13.12 -7.64
CA PHE A 208 -1.46 14.38 -8.23
C PHE A 208 -2.57 15.42 -8.33
N GLY A 209 -3.79 15.03 -8.68
CA GLY A 209 -4.93 15.95 -8.77
C GLY A 209 -5.42 16.43 -7.38
N LEU A 210 -5.09 15.73 -6.30
CA LEU A 210 -5.38 16.17 -4.93
C LEU A 210 -4.29 17.08 -4.35
N MET A 211 -3.07 17.07 -4.91
CA MET A 211 -1.97 17.93 -4.46
C MET A 211 -2.27 19.41 -4.70
N GLY A 212 -2.16 20.22 -3.65
CA GLY A 212 -2.43 21.66 -3.72
C GLY A 212 -3.88 21.98 -4.06
N ASN A 213 -4.81 21.05 -3.86
CA ASN A 213 -6.25 21.27 -4.02
C ASN A 213 -6.87 21.65 -2.67
N PRO A 214 -7.34 22.91 -2.51
CA PRO A 214 -7.88 23.37 -1.24
C PRO A 214 -9.16 22.63 -0.81
N LYS A 215 -9.90 22.03 -1.76
CA LYS A 215 -11.10 21.24 -1.46
C LYS A 215 -10.78 19.85 -0.90
N ALA A 216 -9.51 19.44 -0.94
CA ALA A 216 -9.06 18.19 -0.36
C ALA A 216 -8.65 18.33 1.12
N ILE A 217 -8.48 19.56 1.61
CA ILE A 217 -8.08 19.85 2.98
C ILE A 217 -9.24 19.52 3.95
N GLY A 218 -8.92 18.79 5.02
CA GLY A 218 -9.91 18.31 5.99
C GLY A 218 -10.65 17.05 5.56
N GLU A 219 -10.26 16.45 4.43
CA GLU A 219 -10.94 15.31 3.83
C GLU A 219 -10.05 14.06 3.73
N ALA A 220 -10.69 12.88 3.75
CA ALA A 220 -10.05 11.62 3.42
C ALA A 220 -10.51 11.12 2.05
N PHE A 221 -9.60 10.46 1.33
CA PHE A 221 -9.87 9.85 0.04
C PHE A 221 -9.23 8.45 -0.02
N HIS A 222 -9.92 7.47 -0.56
CA HIS A 222 -9.22 6.33 -1.11
C HIS A 222 -8.97 6.54 -2.61
N ILE A 223 -7.86 6.03 -3.11
CA ILE A 223 -7.50 6.05 -4.52
C ILE A 223 -7.20 4.61 -4.91
N THR A 224 -8.10 3.99 -5.67
CA THR A 224 -8.01 2.57 -6.02
C THR A 224 -8.36 2.35 -7.47
N SER A 225 -8.03 1.16 -8.01
CA SER A 225 -8.60 0.72 -9.27
C SER A 225 -10.12 0.55 -9.14
N ASP A 226 -10.84 0.73 -10.24
CA ASP A 226 -12.26 0.36 -10.34
C ASP A 226 -12.42 -1.16 -10.61
N GLU A 227 -11.32 -1.87 -10.90
CA GLU A 227 -11.31 -3.31 -11.12
C GLU A 227 -11.28 -4.04 -9.77
N SER A 228 -12.21 -4.96 -9.56
CA SER A 228 -12.25 -5.86 -8.42
C SER A 228 -12.15 -7.30 -8.90
N LEU A 229 -11.18 -8.04 -8.39
CA LEU A 229 -10.89 -9.42 -8.76
C LEU A 229 -10.98 -10.34 -7.55
N THR A 230 -11.43 -11.56 -7.74
CA THR A 230 -11.26 -12.61 -6.73
C THR A 230 -9.78 -12.97 -6.60
N TRP A 231 -9.37 -13.50 -5.46
CA TRP A 231 -8.01 -14.01 -5.31
C TRP A 231 -7.71 -15.11 -6.32
N ASN A 232 -8.71 -15.92 -6.69
CA ASN A 232 -8.58 -16.92 -7.76
C ASN A 232 -8.18 -16.27 -9.09
N GLN A 233 -8.88 -15.21 -9.51
CA GLN A 233 -8.55 -14.47 -10.75
C GLN A 233 -7.16 -13.79 -10.66
N ILE A 234 -6.80 -13.26 -9.49
CA ILE A 234 -5.47 -12.68 -9.25
C ILE A 234 -4.37 -13.71 -9.50
N TYR A 235 -4.52 -14.93 -8.95
CA TYR A 235 -3.55 -16.00 -9.17
C TYR A 235 -3.61 -16.59 -10.59
N ASP A 236 -4.75 -16.53 -11.27
CA ASP A 236 -4.83 -16.89 -12.71
C ASP A 236 -4.01 -15.92 -13.56
N CYS A 237 -4.09 -14.61 -13.29
CA CYS A 237 -3.27 -13.61 -13.97
C CYS A 237 -1.77 -13.84 -13.71
N ILE A 238 -1.38 -14.17 -12.47
CA ILE A 238 0.02 -14.49 -12.12
C ILE A 238 0.49 -15.73 -12.88
N GLY A 239 -0.30 -16.81 -12.87
CA GLY A 239 0.01 -18.05 -13.57
C GLY A 239 0.15 -17.82 -15.09
N LYS A 240 -0.78 -17.06 -15.69
CA LYS A 240 -0.73 -16.67 -17.10
C LYS A 240 0.55 -15.89 -17.44
N ALA A 241 0.92 -14.91 -16.60
CA ALA A 241 2.12 -14.11 -16.79
C ALA A 241 3.42 -14.94 -16.67
N LEU A 242 3.43 -15.97 -15.81
CA LEU A 242 4.55 -16.90 -15.66
C LEU A 242 4.58 -18.02 -16.73
N GLY A 243 3.52 -18.16 -17.54
CA GLY A 243 3.35 -19.30 -18.44
C GLY A 243 3.27 -20.64 -17.70
N ARG A 244 2.72 -20.64 -16.50
CA ARG A 244 2.59 -21.81 -15.61
C ARG A 244 1.18 -21.90 -15.02
N GLU A 245 0.70 -23.14 -14.81
CA GLU A 245 -0.50 -23.35 -14.01
C GLU A 245 -0.23 -23.01 -12.55
N CYS A 246 -1.08 -22.21 -11.93
CA CYS A 246 -1.03 -21.93 -10.51
C CYS A 246 -1.85 -22.98 -9.74
N ARG A 247 -1.19 -23.97 -9.16
CA ARG A 247 -1.82 -24.98 -8.32
C ARG A 247 -2.19 -24.35 -6.98
N ARG A 248 -3.48 -24.14 -6.74
CA ARG A 248 -4.02 -23.50 -5.53
C ARG A 248 -4.34 -24.56 -4.47
N TYR A 249 -3.97 -24.28 -3.23
CA TYR A 249 -4.35 -25.07 -2.06
C TYR A 249 -5.11 -24.16 -1.09
N TYR A 250 -6.41 -24.42 -0.94
CA TYR A 250 -7.31 -23.60 -0.15
C TYR A 250 -7.27 -23.95 1.31
N VAL A 251 -7.12 -22.94 2.17
CA VAL A 251 -7.04 -23.10 3.63
C VAL A 251 -7.88 -22.02 4.30
N PRO A 252 -8.69 -22.35 5.32
CA PRO A 252 -9.47 -21.36 6.06
C PRO A 252 -8.61 -20.20 6.54
N SER A 253 -9.11 -18.96 6.39
CA SER A 253 -8.33 -17.75 6.69
C SER A 253 -7.98 -17.63 8.17
N ASP A 254 -8.89 -18.02 9.06
CA ASP A 254 -8.68 -18.04 10.52
C ASP A 254 -7.63 -19.07 10.93
N PHE A 255 -7.63 -20.25 10.31
CA PHE A 255 -6.58 -21.24 10.52
C PHE A 255 -5.22 -20.71 10.08
N LEU A 256 -5.12 -20.14 8.88
CA LEU A 256 -3.89 -19.50 8.40
C LEU A 256 -3.40 -18.38 9.32
N GLY A 257 -4.30 -17.52 9.81
CA GLY A 257 -3.98 -16.50 10.79
C GLY A 257 -3.38 -17.11 12.07
N ALA A 258 -4.05 -18.12 12.63
CA ALA A 258 -3.61 -18.76 13.89
C ALA A 258 -2.23 -19.45 13.77
N VAL A 259 -1.95 -20.16 12.66
CA VAL A 259 -0.68 -20.89 12.49
C VAL A 259 0.41 -20.07 11.80
N GLY A 260 0.06 -18.91 11.22
CA GLY A 260 0.95 -18.05 10.45
C GLY A 260 1.22 -16.69 11.09
N ALA A 261 0.97 -16.52 12.40
CA ALA A 261 1.17 -15.25 13.12
C ALA A 261 2.60 -14.70 12.98
N LYS A 262 3.62 -15.56 12.91
CA LYS A 262 5.01 -15.14 12.67
C LYS A 262 5.24 -14.45 11.30
N PHE A 263 4.31 -14.58 10.37
CA PHE A 263 4.29 -13.90 9.08
C PHE A 263 3.23 -12.80 9.01
N ASP A 264 2.72 -12.34 10.17
CA ASP A 264 1.66 -11.33 10.29
C ASP A 264 0.35 -11.73 9.56
N LEU A 265 0.09 -13.03 9.40
CA LEU A 265 -1.07 -13.50 8.64
C LEU A 265 -2.39 -13.33 9.39
N ASP A 266 -2.38 -13.29 10.71
CA ASP A 266 -3.57 -12.99 11.53
C ASP A 266 -4.10 -11.58 11.21
N GLY A 267 -3.26 -10.56 11.30
CA GLY A 267 -3.61 -9.19 10.92
C GLY A 267 -3.88 -9.05 9.43
N ALA A 268 -2.94 -9.50 8.59
CA ALA A 268 -2.99 -9.31 7.15
C ALA A 268 -4.15 -10.04 6.44
N LEU A 269 -4.63 -11.16 6.98
CA LEU A 269 -5.79 -11.89 6.42
C LEU A 269 -7.09 -11.42 7.07
N LEU A 270 -7.26 -11.62 8.38
CA LEU A 270 -8.53 -11.33 9.07
C LEU A 270 -8.82 -9.84 9.10
N GLY A 271 -7.78 -9.02 9.26
CA GLY A 271 -7.88 -7.57 9.24
C GLY A 271 -7.93 -6.95 7.83
N ASP A 272 -7.72 -7.73 6.76
CA ASP A 272 -7.63 -7.15 5.42
C ASP A 272 -8.05 -8.15 4.33
N LYS A 273 -7.18 -9.04 3.86
CA LYS A 273 -7.26 -9.76 2.58
C LYS A 273 -8.33 -10.86 2.50
N SER A 274 -8.86 -11.34 3.64
CA SER A 274 -9.98 -12.29 3.64
C SER A 274 -11.36 -11.63 3.50
N ASN A 275 -11.41 -10.30 3.58
CA ASN A 275 -12.64 -9.54 3.47
C ASN A 275 -12.88 -9.09 2.02
N THR A 276 -14.09 -9.25 1.51
CA THR A 276 -14.49 -8.66 0.22
C THR A 276 -14.59 -7.15 0.35
N VAL A 277 -13.90 -6.41 -0.54
CA VAL A 277 -13.94 -4.95 -0.62
C VAL A 277 -14.07 -4.50 -2.07
N ILE A 278 -14.98 -3.55 -2.31
CA ILE A 278 -15.20 -2.86 -3.59
C ILE A 278 -15.23 -1.37 -3.27
N PHE A 279 -14.26 -0.64 -3.75
CA PHE A 279 -14.12 0.79 -3.42
C PHE A 279 -14.93 1.67 -4.37
N ASP A 280 -15.67 2.62 -3.82
CA ASP A 280 -16.36 3.67 -4.58
C ASP A 280 -15.45 4.89 -4.73
N ASN A 281 -14.83 5.05 -5.89
CA ASN A 281 -13.93 6.18 -6.20
C ASN A 281 -14.67 7.49 -6.55
N SER A 282 -15.99 7.60 -6.35
CA SER A 282 -16.78 8.78 -6.74
C SER A 282 -16.27 10.07 -6.11
N LYS A 283 -15.84 10.01 -4.83
CA LYS A 283 -15.33 11.19 -4.11
C LYS A 283 -14.05 11.74 -4.73
N VAL A 284 -13.05 10.90 -4.96
CA VAL A 284 -11.81 11.34 -5.61
C VAL A 284 -12.06 11.80 -7.05
N LYS A 285 -12.91 11.09 -7.82
CA LYS A 285 -13.27 11.47 -9.20
C LYS A 285 -14.04 12.78 -9.29
N ALA A 286 -14.83 13.15 -8.28
CA ALA A 286 -15.50 14.43 -8.23
C ALA A 286 -14.52 15.61 -8.12
N LEU A 287 -13.36 15.43 -7.46
CA LEU A 287 -12.32 16.45 -7.38
C LEU A 287 -11.28 16.36 -8.49
N VAL A 288 -11.06 15.17 -9.02
CA VAL A 288 -10.05 14.83 -10.04
C VAL A 288 -10.74 14.05 -11.17
N PRO A 289 -11.55 14.72 -12.01
CA PRO A 289 -12.33 14.04 -13.07
C PRO A 289 -11.46 13.29 -14.09
N GLU A 290 -10.21 13.68 -14.27
CA GLU A 290 -9.22 13.02 -15.12
C GLU A 290 -8.64 11.73 -14.49
N PHE A 291 -8.97 11.42 -13.23
CA PHE A 291 -8.54 10.19 -12.61
C PHE A 291 -9.28 8.99 -13.22
N VAL A 292 -8.56 8.28 -14.07
CA VAL A 292 -9.00 7.02 -14.68
C VAL A 292 -7.88 6.00 -14.55
N CYS A 293 -8.21 4.82 -14.03
CA CYS A 293 -7.28 3.69 -14.01
C CYS A 293 -7.20 3.07 -15.42
N THR A 294 -5.99 2.98 -15.94
CA THR A 294 -5.71 2.53 -17.32
C THR A 294 -4.83 1.30 -17.38
N VAL A 295 -4.40 0.77 -16.24
CA VAL A 295 -3.58 -0.44 -16.14
C VAL A 295 -4.41 -1.54 -15.48
N PRO A 296 -5.08 -2.42 -16.28
CA PRO A 296 -5.73 -3.61 -15.74
C PRO A 296 -4.72 -4.49 -15.00
N TYR A 297 -5.17 -5.21 -13.98
CA TYR A 297 -4.28 -6.03 -13.17
C TYR A 297 -3.49 -7.06 -14.00
N GLU A 298 -4.14 -7.71 -14.96
CA GLU A 298 -3.49 -8.69 -15.84
C GLU A 298 -2.27 -8.11 -16.58
N GLU A 299 -2.38 -6.88 -17.09
CA GLU A 299 -1.27 -6.21 -17.76
C GLU A 299 -0.21 -5.72 -16.77
N GLY A 300 -0.65 -5.17 -15.65
CA GLY A 300 0.24 -4.65 -14.62
C GLY A 300 1.08 -5.74 -13.98
N VAL A 301 0.46 -6.87 -13.59
CA VAL A 301 1.17 -8.00 -12.97
C VAL A 301 2.14 -8.67 -13.94
N LYS A 302 1.81 -8.70 -15.25
CA LYS A 302 2.75 -9.19 -16.26
C LYS A 302 4.02 -8.33 -16.30
N LYS A 303 3.89 -7.00 -16.30
CA LYS A 303 5.04 -6.08 -16.24
C LYS A 303 5.88 -6.30 -14.97
N THR A 304 5.21 -6.49 -13.84
CA THR A 304 5.88 -6.78 -12.56
C THR A 304 6.65 -8.09 -12.63
N ILE A 305 6.05 -9.16 -13.15
CA ILE A 305 6.70 -10.48 -13.28
C ILE A 305 7.87 -10.42 -14.25
N ASP A 306 7.70 -9.81 -15.42
CA ASP A 306 8.78 -9.64 -16.39
C ASP A 306 9.96 -8.87 -15.76
N TYR A 307 9.68 -7.82 -14.98
CA TYR A 307 10.70 -7.06 -14.28
C TYR A 307 11.40 -7.87 -13.19
N VAL A 308 10.66 -8.54 -12.31
CA VAL A 308 11.22 -9.37 -11.23
C VAL A 308 12.07 -10.52 -11.80
N LEU A 309 11.65 -11.15 -12.90
CA LEU A 309 12.41 -12.21 -13.55
C LEU A 309 13.72 -11.69 -14.17
N ALA A 310 13.75 -10.44 -14.64
CA ALA A 310 14.94 -9.78 -15.17
C ALA A 310 15.89 -9.25 -14.09
N HIS A 311 15.47 -9.21 -12.81
CA HIS A 311 16.21 -8.62 -11.69
C HIS A 311 16.43 -9.63 -10.56
N PRO A 312 17.49 -10.47 -10.66
CA PRO A 312 17.75 -11.54 -9.66
C PRO A 312 17.89 -11.03 -8.22
N GLU A 313 18.29 -9.79 -8.02
CA GLU A 313 18.41 -9.16 -6.69
C GLU A 313 17.05 -8.99 -5.97
N LEU A 314 15.95 -9.05 -6.72
CA LEU A 314 14.58 -9.03 -6.17
C LEU A 314 14.05 -10.43 -5.84
N GLN A 315 14.76 -11.47 -6.26
CA GLN A 315 14.37 -12.87 -6.13
C GLN A 315 14.87 -13.45 -4.80
N VAL A 316 14.45 -12.81 -3.70
CA VAL A 316 14.91 -13.20 -2.36
C VAL A 316 14.16 -14.43 -1.86
N GLU A 317 14.89 -15.53 -1.69
CA GLU A 317 14.35 -16.78 -1.19
C GLU A 317 13.98 -16.70 0.30
N ASP A 318 12.85 -17.31 0.67
CA ASP A 318 12.39 -17.49 2.05
C ASP A 318 12.13 -18.97 2.33
N PRO A 319 13.20 -19.77 2.61
CA PRO A 319 13.06 -21.21 2.84
C PRO A 319 12.18 -21.54 4.06
N GLU A 320 12.14 -20.67 5.06
CA GLU A 320 11.30 -20.86 6.24
C GLU A 320 9.81 -20.82 5.86
N PHE A 321 9.44 -19.84 5.03
CA PHE A 321 8.08 -19.72 4.53
C PHE A 321 7.72 -20.88 3.57
N ASP A 322 8.62 -21.26 2.67
CA ASP A 322 8.39 -22.36 1.73
C ASP A 322 8.12 -23.69 2.50
N GLN A 323 8.97 -24.03 3.47
CA GLN A 323 8.79 -25.20 4.31
C GLN A 323 7.53 -25.12 5.19
N TRP A 324 7.16 -23.91 5.64
CA TRP A 324 5.93 -23.72 6.40
C TRP A 324 4.71 -24.00 5.52
N CYS A 325 4.69 -23.55 4.26
CA CYS A 325 3.62 -23.88 3.31
C CYS A 325 3.48 -25.41 3.14
N ASP A 326 4.59 -26.13 2.95
CA ASP A 326 4.55 -27.60 2.80
C ASP A 326 4.00 -28.27 4.08
N ARG A 327 4.40 -27.82 5.30
CA ARG A 327 3.85 -28.33 6.56
C ARG A 327 2.35 -28.08 6.73
N VAL A 328 1.86 -26.90 6.31
CA VAL A 328 0.43 -26.59 6.37
C VAL A 328 -0.35 -27.55 5.45
N ILE A 329 0.12 -27.73 4.22
CA ILE A 329 -0.52 -28.63 3.24
C ILE A 329 -0.53 -30.07 3.78
N ASP A 330 0.59 -30.58 4.25
CA ASP A 330 0.71 -31.93 4.81
C ASP A 330 -0.20 -32.15 6.02
N ALA A 331 -0.35 -31.15 6.89
CA ALA A 331 -1.24 -31.23 8.04
C ALA A 331 -2.71 -31.29 7.62
N MET A 332 -3.11 -30.46 6.64
CA MET A 332 -4.47 -30.47 6.10
C MET A 332 -4.80 -31.78 5.38
N GLU A 333 -3.86 -32.33 4.59
CA GLU A 333 -4.07 -33.63 3.90
C GLU A 333 -4.17 -34.79 4.90
N ARG A 334 -3.37 -34.79 5.99
CA ARG A 334 -3.53 -35.81 7.06
C ARG A 334 -4.88 -35.67 7.76
N CYS A 335 -5.31 -34.47 8.07
CA CYS A 335 -6.63 -34.23 8.67
C CYS A 335 -7.74 -34.74 7.77
N LYS A 336 -7.68 -34.41 6.48
CA LYS A 336 -8.66 -34.86 5.47
C LYS A 336 -8.69 -36.37 5.37
N ALA A 337 -7.55 -37.04 5.31
CA ALA A 337 -7.47 -38.50 5.27
C ALA A 337 -8.13 -39.14 6.49
N SER A 338 -7.86 -38.62 7.71
CA SER A 338 -8.45 -39.16 8.96
C SER A 338 -9.97 -38.98 9.10
N LEU A 339 -10.57 -38.03 8.31
CA LEU A 339 -12.02 -37.79 8.32
C LEU A 339 -12.74 -38.50 7.17
N SER A 340 -12.01 -39.05 6.21
CA SER A 340 -12.57 -39.73 5.03
C SER A 340 -12.69 -41.27 5.22
N GLU A 341 -12.23 -41.79 6.36
CA GLU A 341 -12.42 -43.18 6.81
C GLU A 341 -13.73 -43.34 7.61
#